data_2a74dc9b2ff52b53cfa2671a3ab40e74
#
_entry.id   2a74dc9b2ff52b53cfa2671a3ab40e74
#
_cell.length_a   1.000
_cell.length_b   1.000
_cell.length_c   1.000
_cell.angle_alpha   90.00
_cell.angle_beta   90.00
_cell.angle_gamma   90.00
#
_symmetry.space_group_name_H-M   'P 1'
#
loop_
_entity.id
_entity.type
_entity.pdbx_description
1 polymer ?
#
loop_
_entity_poly.entity_id
_entity_poly.type
_entity_poly.pdbx_seq_one_letter_code
_entity_poly.pdbx_strand_id
1 'polypeptide(L)'
;MKLGYLNSVLKTSLLTTLFGIGAFSANAAGHLPSTYQVEGKNHGRVIDSIITEIAPGLMRIENENAVVFTFSETREYFPKALSGTCRSVAFMKASDPIPYSTAGFCYAIDGDGDQFSFTYHGDGPGGTWETANGTGKYEGLGGSGTHAGEAGLPDGFIASFTGQNSFK
;
A
#
# COMPACT_ATOMS: atom_id res chain seq x y z
N MET A 1 -29.34 -60.21 37.47
CA MET A 1 -30.50 -60.96 36.91
C MET A 1 -31.15 -60.10 35.84
N LYS A 2 -31.20 -60.64 34.59
CA LYS A 2 -32.01 -60.26 33.39
C LYS A 2 -31.88 -58.86 32.84
N LEU A 3 -31.17 -58.81 31.85
CA LEU A 3 -31.25 -58.34 30.43
C LEU A 3 -32.66 -57.90 29.98
N GLY A 4 -32.78 -56.74 29.42
CA GLY A 4 -33.87 -56.24 28.60
C GLY A 4 -33.31 -55.42 27.44
N TYR A 5 -33.17 -56.08 26.30
CA TYR A 5 -32.89 -55.46 24.98
C TYR A 5 -34.11 -54.67 24.54
N LEU A 6 -33.93 -53.45 24.09
CA LEU A 6 -34.88 -52.75 23.26
C LEU A 6 -34.15 -52.07 22.11
N ASN A 7 -34.31 -52.68 20.94
CA ASN A 7 -33.95 -52.14 19.66
C ASN A 7 -34.78 -50.89 19.36
N SER A 8 -34.14 -49.79 19.12
CA SER A 8 -34.74 -48.61 18.52
C SER A 8 -34.06 -48.38 17.15
N VAL A 9 -34.83 -48.62 16.10
CA VAL A 9 -34.48 -48.39 14.72
C VAL A 9 -34.42 -46.88 14.52
N LEU A 10 -33.21 -46.34 14.36
CA LEU A 10 -33.01 -44.97 13.93
C LEU A 10 -33.14 -44.90 12.40
N LYS A 11 -34.23 -44.30 11.94
CA LYS A 11 -34.42 -43.90 10.57
C LYS A 11 -33.45 -42.74 10.26
N THR A 12 -32.46 -43.03 9.44
CA THR A 12 -31.53 -42.04 8.93
C THR A 12 -32.24 -41.26 7.83
N SER A 13 -32.71 -40.08 8.12
CA SER A 13 -33.14 -39.11 7.11
C SER A 13 -31.90 -38.45 6.49
N LEU A 14 -31.63 -38.81 5.26
CA LEU A 14 -30.61 -38.20 4.43
C LEU A 14 -31.12 -36.81 4.02
N LEU A 15 -30.69 -35.78 4.73
CA LEU A 15 -30.94 -34.40 4.37
C LEU A 15 -29.87 -33.99 3.36
N THR A 16 -30.20 -34.08 2.06
CA THR A 16 -29.35 -33.61 0.99
C THR A 16 -29.41 -32.08 0.98
N THR A 17 -28.48 -31.43 1.65
CA THR A 17 -28.25 -30.00 1.51
C THR A 17 -27.60 -29.76 0.16
N LEU A 18 -28.38 -29.30 -0.83
CA LEU A 18 -27.85 -28.69 -2.04
C LEU A 18 -27.10 -27.41 -1.61
N PHE A 19 -25.78 -27.49 -1.55
CA PHE A 19 -24.93 -26.31 -1.60
C PHE A 19 -25.08 -25.72 -3.01
N GLY A 20 -25.94 -24.74 -3.14
CA GLY A 20 -25.92 -23.83 -4.28
C GLY A 20 -24.55 -23.15 -4.30
N ILE A 21 -23.68 -23.62 -5.19
CA ILE A 21 -22.51 -22.87 -5.59
C ILE A 21 -23.07 -21.64 -6.29
N GLY A 22 -23.29 -20.57 -5.54
CA GLY A 22 -23.48 -19.24 -6.09
C GLY A 22 -22.22 -18.95 -6.89
N ALA A 23 -22.31 -19.06 -8.20
CA ALA A 23 -21.35 -18.45 -9.08
C ALA A 23 -21.37 -16.95 -8.70
N PHE A 24 -20.40 -16.50 -7.92
CA PHE A 24 -20.08 -15.08 -7.85
C PHE A 24 -19.74 -14.71 -9.28
N SER A 25 -20.69 -14.08 -9.94
CA SER A 25 -20.44 -13.39 -11.18
C SER A 25 -19.30 -12.46 -10.88
N ALA A 26 -18.11 -12.74 -11.42
CA ALA A 26 -17.06 -11.74 -11.55
C ALA A 26 -17.74 -10.61 -12.35
N ASN A 27 -18.26 -9.64 -11.63
CA ASN A 27 -18.84 -8.45 -12.22
C ASN A 27 -17.74 -7.83 -13.07
N ALA A 28 -18.08 -7.70 -14.33
CA ALA A 28 -17.37 -7.05 -15.39
C ALA A 28 -16.28 -6.12 -14.83
N ALA A 29 -15.02 -6.50 -15.00
CA ALA A 29 -13.93 -5.57 -15.00
C ALA A 29 -14.33 -4.48 -16.02
N GLY A 30 -14.90 -3.37 -15.52
CA GLY A 30 -15.08 -2.18 -16.33
C GLY A 30 -13.72 -1.98 -16.99
N HIS A 31 -13.71 -1.76 -18.29
CA HIS A 31 -12.47 -1.63 -19.05
C HIS A 31 -11.67 -0.48 -18.45
N LEU A 32 -10.71 -0.82 -17.57
CA LEU A 32 -9.85 0.17 -16.93
C LEU A 32 -9.11 0.92 -18.05
N PRO A 33 -9.05 2.25 -18.01
CA PRO A 33 -8.30 2.98 -19.02
C PRO A 33 -6.86 2.47 -18.98
N SER A 34 -6.31 2.21 -20.15
CA SER A 34 -4.93 1.72 -20.28
C SER A 34 -3.92 2.64 -19.58
N THR A 35 -4.28 3.90 -19.38
CA THR A 35 -3.43 4.91 -18.76
C THR A 35 -4.27 6.02 -18.11
N TYR A 36 -3.88 6.49 -16.93
CA TYR A 36 -4.55 7.61 -16.26
C TYR A 36 -3.54 8.42 -15.42
N GLN A 37 -3.83 9.71 -15.28
CA GLN A 37 -3.06 10.60 -14.42
C GLN A 37 -3.36 10.33 -12.96
N VAL A 38 -2.36 10.43 -12.12
CA VAL A 38 -2.47 10.33 -10.67
C VAL A 38 -1.81 11.54 -10.04
N GLU A 39 -2.51 12.14 -9.08
CA GLU A 39 -2.05 13.27 -8.30
C GLU A 39 -2.59 13.17 -6.88
N GLY A 40 -1.79 13.58 -5.91
CA GLY A 40 -2.22 13.53 -4.52
C GLY A 40 -1.16 13.98 -3.52
N LYS A 41 -1.43 13.66 -2.25
CA LYS A 41 -0.52 13.94 -1.14
C LYS A 41 -0.28 12.71 -0.28
N ASN A 42 0.92 12.66 0.26
CA ASN A 42 1.33 11.72 1.30
C ASN A 42 1.37 12.46 2.63
N HIS A 43 0.74 11.90 3.63
CA HIS A 43 0.83 12.34 5.03
C HIS A 43 1.51 11.23 5.80
N GLY A 44 2.78 11.39 6.10
CA GLY A 44 3.60 10.39 6.76
C GLY A 44 3.85 10.74 8.23
N ARG A 45 3.83 9.72 9.09
CA ARG A 45 4.28 9.78 10.47
C ARG A 45 5.42 8.79 10.67
N VAL A 46 6.52 9.23 11.27
CA VAL A 46 7.64 8.35 11.62
C VAL A 46 7.19 7.40 12.74
N ILE A 47 7.32 6.10 12.50
CA ILE A 47 7.06 5.04 13.48
C ILE A 47 8.38 4.65 14.17
N ASP A 48 9.44 4.53 13.37
CA ASP A 48 10.77 4.16 13.84
C ASP A 48 11.84 4.89 13.02
N SER A 49 12.95 5.22 13.66
CA SER A 49 14.06 5.92 13.02
C SER A 49 15.39 5.52 13.65
N ILE A 50 16.32 5.10 12.81
CA ILE A 50 17.70 4.81 13.20
C ILE A 50 18.61 5.82 12.51
N ILE A 51 19.36 6.60 13.31
CA ILE A 51 20.32 7.57 12.81
C ILE A 51 21.73 7.08 13.15
N THR A 52 22.58 6.96 12.15
CA THR A 52 23.96 6.48 12.29
C THR A 52 24.90 7.48 11.62
N GLU A 53 25.90 7.95 12.34
CA GLU A 53 27.03 8.66 11.74
C GLU A 53 27.96 7.63 11.08
N ILE A 54 28.08 7.68 9.76
CA ILE A 54 28.88 6.72 8.98
C ILE A 54 30.25 7.25 8.60
N ALA A 55 30.44 8.57 8.69
CA ALA A 55 31.71 9.28 8.60
C ALA A 55 31.56 10.65 9.29
N PRO A 56 32.61 11.36 9.66
CA PRO A 56 32.50 12.66 10.30
C PRO A 56 31.57 13.60 9.55
N GLY A 57 30.46 13.98 10.21
CA GLY A 57 29.43 14.85 9.65
C GLY A 57 28.55 14.24 8.54
N LEU A 58 28.63 12.93 8.29
CA LEU A 58 27.80 12.23 7.33
C LEU A 58 26.86 11.25 8.06
N MET A 59 25.57 11.49 7.96
CA MET A 59 24.52 10.72 8.62
C MET A 59 23.80 9.82 7.64
N ARG A 60 23.54 8.59 8.06
CA ARG A 60 22.59 7.66 7.45
C ARG A 60 21.37 7.57 8.33
N ILE A 61 20.20 7.74 7.76
CA ILE A 61 18.92 7.69 8.45
C ILE A 61 18.09 6.56 7.81
N GLU A 62 17.63 5.65 8.64
CA GLU A 62 16.67 4.61 8.25
C GLU A 62 15.35 4.92 8.92
N ASN A 63 14.30 5.05 8.15
CA ASN A 63 12.96 5.35 8.67
C ASN A 63 11.95 4.28 8.28
N GLU A 64 11.04 3.99 9.22
CA GLU A 64 9.77 3.36 8.95
C GLU A 64 8.65 4.38 9.24
N ASN A 65 7.73 4.55 8.28
CA ASN A 65 6.68 5.55 8.36
C ASN A 65 5.32 4.91 8.12
N ALA A 66 4.32 5.22 8.96
CA ALA A 66 2.93 5.06 8.60
C ALA A 66 2.53 6.20 7.68
N VAL A 67 1.85 5.90 6.58
CA VAL A 67 1.52 6.90 5.55
C VAL A 67 0.04 6.78 5.16
N VAL A 68 -0.59 7.92 4.95
CA VAL A 68 -1.88 8.04 4.28
C VAL A 68 -1.66 8.73 2.95
N PHE A 69 -2.00 8.06 1.88
CA PHE A 69 -2.02 8.61 0.52
C PHE A 69 -3.42 9.15 0.25
N THR A 70 -3.54 10.40 -0.16
CA THR A 70 -4.79 11.03 -0.56
C THR A 70 -4.70 11.44 -2.02
N PHE A 71 -5.75 11.19 -2.79
CA PHE A 71 -5.78 11.48 -4.23
C PHE A 71 -6.67 12.69 -4.51
N SER A 72 -6.21 13.56 -5.39
CA SER A 72 -6.92 14.79 -5.79
C SER A 72 -8.21 14.49 -6.54
N GLU A 73 -8.21 13.39 -7.32
CA GLU A 73 -9.40 12.87 -7.99
C GLU A 73 -9.63 11.41 -7.60
N THR A 74 -10.88 11.08 -7.24
CA THR A 74 -11.29 9.69 -7.08
C THR A 74 -11.77 9.14 -8.40
N ARG A 75 -11.17 8.02 -8.79
CA ARG A 75 -11.65 7.23 -9.92
C ARG A 75 -12.34 5.97 -9.39
N GLU A 76 -13.15 5.34 -10.22
CA GLU A 76 -13.95 4.17 -9.84
C GLU A 76 -13.13 3.06 -9.17
N TYR A 77 -11.85 2.94 -9.51
CA TYR A 77 -10.92 1.92 -9.02
C TYR A 77 -9.85 2.45 -8.04
N PHE A 78 -9.84 3.74 -7.75
CA PHE A 78 -8.95 4.32 -6.73
C PHE A 78 -9.78 4.98 -5.63
N PRO A 79 -9.63 4.57 -4.38
CA PRO A 79 -10.27 5.23 -3.24
C PRO A 79 -9.70 6.63 -3.02
N LYS A 80 -10.44 7.47 -2.28
CA LYS A 80 -9.95 8.82 -1.90
C LYS A 80 -8.67 8.80 -1.08
N ALA A 81 -8.49 7.75 -0.30
CA ALA A 81 -7.32 7.58 0.53
C ALA A 81 -6.96 6.10 0.65
N LEU A 82 -5.67 5.85 0.79
CA LEU A 82 -5.08 4.56 1.09
C LEU A 82 -4.20 4.70 2.33
N SER A 83 -4.16 3.68 3.16
CA SER A 83 -3.16 3.59 4.22
C SER A 83 -1.97 2.77 3.75
N GLY A 84 -0.81 2.99 4.35
CA GLY A 84 0.37 2.24 3.97
C GLY A 84 1.52 2.39 4.94
N THR A 85 2.60 1.72 4.60
CA THR A 85 3.87 1.84 5.29
C THR A 85 4.97 2.06 4.27
N CYS A 86 5.88 2.96 4.59
CA CYS A 86 7.08 3.21 3.80
C CYS A 86 8.33 2.94 4.65
N ARG A 87 9.33 2.32 4.04
CA ARG A 87 10.68 2.21 4.58
C ARG A 87 11.66 2.92 3.68
N SER A 88 12.57 3.68 4.28
CA SER A 88 13.54 4.45 3.53
C SER A 88 14.91 4.47 4.18
N VAL A 89 15.89 4.73 3.35
CA VAL A 89 17.24 5.11 3.75
C VAL A 89 17.53 6.47 3.14
N ALA A 90 17.99 7.39 3.96
CA ALA A 90 18.41 8.71 3.53
C ALA A 90 19.84 9.00 3.98
N PHE A 91 20.54 9.79 3.20
CA PHE A 91 21.88 10.30 3.55
C PHE A 91 21.83 11.81 3.60
N MET A 92 22.38 12.38 4.67
CA MET A 92 22.43 13.82 4.88
C MET A 92 23.74 14.24 5.56
N LYS A 93 24.11 15.49 5.39
CA LYS A 93 25.19 16.09 6.16
C LYS A 93 24.64 16.61 7.49
N ALA A 94 25.38 16.46 8.56
CA ALA A 94 24.98 17.00 9.87
C ALA A 94 24.76 18.52 9.86
N SER A 95 25.39 19.23 8.91
CA SER A 95 25.25 20.68 8.72
C SER A 95 24.07 21.08 7.83
N ASP A 96 23.39 20.11 7.19
CA ASP A 96 22.29 20.36 6.23
C ASP A 96 21.16 19.39 6.54
N PRO A 97 19.98 19.86 6.99
CA PRO A 97 18.84 19.01 7.33
C PRO A 97 18.16 18.38 6.10
N ILE A 98 18.54 18.78 4.89
CA ILE A 98 17.97 18.25 3.66
C ILE A 98 18.80 17.04 3.22
N PRO A 99 18.20 15.84 3.09
CA PRO A 99 18.90 14.68 2.55
C PRO A 99 19.36 14.95 1.11
N TYR A 100 20.60 14.64 0.81
CA TYR A 100 21.11 14.73 -0.54
C TYR A 100 20.84 13.45 -1.37
N SER A 101 20.39 12.38 -0.71
CA SER A 101 19.95 11.14 -1.36
C SER A 101 18.96 10.42 -0.45
N THR A 102 17.87 9.97 -1.03
CA THR A 102 16.85 9.15 -0.37
C THR A 102 16.41 8.04 -1.30
N ALA A 103 16.24 6.84 -0.78
CA ALA A 103 15.62 5.74 -1.49
C ALA A 103 14.66 5.01 -0.55
N GLY A 104 13.54 4.55 -1.06
CA GLY A 104 12.57 3.87 -0.25
C GLY A 104 11.60 2.99 -1.03
N PHE A 105 10.83 2.25 -0.26
CA PHE A 105 9.80 1.36 -0.72
C PHE A 105 8.55 1.57 0.13
N CYS A 106 7.41 1.66 -0.52
CA CYS A 106 6.12 1.77 0.12
C CYS A 106 5.19 0.63 -0.34
N TYR A 107 4.30 0.25 0.53
CA TYR A 107 3.08 -0.44 0.12
C TYR A 107 1.86 0.33 0.62
N ALA A 108 0.81 0.30 -0.18
CA ALA A 108 -0.47 0.91 0.13
C ALA A 108 -1.57 -0.16 0.10
N ILE A 109 -2.53 -0.05 1.00
CA ILE A 109 -3.65 -0.97 1.15
C ILE A 109 -4.94 -0.18 1.22
N ASP A 110 -5.98 -0.68 0.59
CA ASP A 110 -7.32 -0.08 0.65
C ASP A 110 -8.25 -0.80 1.63
N GLY A 111 -9.50 -0.32 1.68
CA GLY A 111 -10.52 -0.87 2.58
C GLY A 111 -10.96 -2.29 2.24
N ASP A 112 -10.70 -2.78 1.02
CA ASP A 112 -11.03 -4.14 0.57
C ASP A 112 -9.88 -5.12 0.83
N GLY A 113 -8.69 -4.61 1.20
CA GLY A 113 -7.49 -5.39 1.44
C GLY A 113 -6.60 -5.56 0.21
N ASP A 114 -6.96 -4.95 -0.93
CA ASP A 114 -6.13 -4.95 -2.12
C ASP A 114 -4.96 -3.98 -1.94
N GLN A 115 -3.79 -4.36 -2.48
CA GLN A 115 -2.53 -3.67 -2.22
C GLN A 115 -1.80 -3.36 -3.51
N PHE A 116 -0.99 -2.31 -3.48
CA PHE A 116 0.10 -2.12 -4.43
C PHE A 116 1.34 -1.58 -3.73
N SER A 117 2.47 -1.75 -4.39
CA SER A 117 3.77 -1.30 -3.90
C SER A 117 4.46 -0.42 -4.93
N PHE A 118 5.30 0.46 -4.45
CA PHE A 118 6.12 1.32 -5.28
C PHE A 118 7.44 1.63 -4.60
N THR A 119 8.45 1.91 -5.41
CA THR A 119 9.74 2.43 -4.99
C THR A 119 9.81 3.93 -5.24
N TYR A 120 10.67 4.61 -4.51
CA TYR A 120 10.96 6.01 -4.77
C TYR A 120 12.43 6.32 -4.52
N HIS A 121 12.91 7.32 -5.22
CA HIS A 121 14.26 7.86 -5.10
C HIS A 121 14.18 9.39 -5.11
N GLY A 122 15.05 10.03 -4.35
CA GLY A 122 15.12 11.49 -4.30
C GLY A 122 16.52 11.99 -4.00
N ASP A 123 16.79 13.20 -4.47
CA ASP A 123 17.93 14.02 -4.13
C ASP A 123 17.41 15.40 -3.68
N GLY A 124 17.62 15.74 -2.41
CA GLY A 124 17.01 16.93 -1.83
C GLY A 124 15.52 16.75 -1.55
N PRO A 125 14.68 17.80 -1.79
CA PRO A 125 13.29 17.81 -1.35
C PRO A 125 12.32 17.03 -2.27
N GLY A 126 12.79 16.44 -3.36
CA GLY A 126 11.93 15.75 -4.32
C GLY A 126 12.61 14.56 -4.96
N GLY A 127 11.90 13.94 -5.94
CA GLY A 127 12.41 12.79 -6.65
C GLY A 127 11.38 12.12 -7.53
N THR A 128 11.59 10.84 -7.81
CA THR A 128 10.75 10.01 -8.66
C THR A 128 10.20 8.81 -7.89
N TRP A 129 9.08 8.28 -8.35
CA TRP A 129 8.50 7.02 -7.88
C TRP A 129 8.13 6.13 -9.06
N GLU A 130 8.10 4.81 -8.81
CA GLU A 130 7.69 3.80 -9.78
C GLU A 130 6.89 2.70 -9.08
N THR A 131 5.74 2.33 -9.63
CA THR A 131 4.91 1.22 -9.14
C THR A 131 5.60 -0.10 -9.47
N ALA A 132 5.76 -0.94 -8.46
CA ALA A 132 6.48 -2.20 -8.58
C ALA A 132 5.55 -3.40 -8.77
N ASN A 133 4.43 -3.47 -8.03
CA ASN A 133 3.52 -4.62 -8.05
C ASN A 133 2.17 -4.25 -7.40
N GLY A 134 1.13 -5.08 -7.68
CA GLY A 134 -0.18 -4.96 -7.07
C GLY A 134 -0.90 -6.29 -6.94
N THR A 135 -1.94 -6.33 -6.10
CA THR A 135 -2.82 -7.48 -5.89
C THR A 135 -4.28 -7.08 -6.10
N GLY A 136 -5.16 -8.05 -6.33
CA GLY A 136 -6.58 -7.81 -6.52
C GLY A 136 -6.86 -6.83 -7.65
N LYS A 137 -7.60 -5.75 -7.38
CA LYS A 137 -7.89 -4.73 -8.40
C LYS A 137 -6.67 -3.94 -8.89
N TYR A 138 -5.54 -4.05 -8.20
CA TYR A 138 -4.26 -3.42 -8.58
C TYR A 138 -3.32 -4.39 -9.31
N GLU A 139 -3.76 -5.62 -9.61
CA GLU A 139 -2.96 -6.56 -10.40
C GLU A 139 -2.65 -5.97 -11.78
N GLY A 140 -1.38 -6.02 -12.19
CA GLY A 140 -0.91 -5.41 -13.43
C GLY A 140 -0.75 -3.89 -13.39
N LEU A 141 -0.98 -3.24 -12.22
CA LEU A 141 -0.73 -1.81 -12.07
C LEU A 141 0.76 -1.52 -12.26
N GLY A 142 1.04 -0.65 -13.21
CA GLY A 142 2.35 -0.02 -13.43
C GLY A 142 2.20 1.49 -13.40
N GLY A 143 3.30 2.21 -13.29
CA GLY A 143 3.27 3.66 -13.33
C GLY A 143 4.51 4.29 -12.77
N SER A 144 4.66 5.58 -13.03
CA SER A 144 5.77 6.37 -12.52
C SER A 144 5.40 7.85 -12.44
N GLY A 145 6.21 8.60 -11.71
CA GLY A 145 6.01 10.03 -11.58
C GLY A 145 7.06 10.69 -10.71
N THR A 146 6.70 11.85 -10.20
CA THR A 146 7.55 12.66 -9.34
C THR A 146 6.88 12.88 -8.00
N HIS A 147 7.68 13.14 -6.98
CA HIS A 147 7.22 13.59 -5.67
C HIS A 147 8.04 14.80 -5.20
N ALA A 148 7.45 15.59 -4.32
CA ALA A 148 8.11 16.72 -3.69
C ALA A 148 7.67 16.85 -2.23
N GLY A 149 8.63 17.08 -1.33
CA GLY A 149 8.35 17.41 0.06
C GLY A 149 7.73 18.80 0.16
N GLU A 150 6.62 18.95 0.88
CA GLU A 150 5.94 20.23 1.10
C GLU A 150 6.22 20.79 2.51
N ALA A 151 6.21 19.90 3.51
CA ALA A 151 6.46 20.27 4.88
C ALA A 151 7.05 19.12 5.70
N GLY A 152 8.03 19.43 6.55
CA GLY A 152 8.43 18.60 7.68
C GLY A 152 7.55 18.90 8.89
N LEU A 153 7.14 17.87 9.61
CA LEU A 153 6.43 17.96 10.87
C LEU A 153 7.35 17.41 11.98
N PRO A 154 7.12 17.71 13.26
CA PRO A 154 7.96 17.22 14.34
C PRO A 154 8.16 15.70 14.36
N ASP A 155 7.16 14.95 13.93
CA ASP A 155 7.14 13.48 13.89
C ASP A 155 6.72 12.91 12.52
N GLY A 156 6.84 13.70 11.44
CA GLY A 156 6.39 13.25 10.12
C GLY A 156 6.68 14.23 8.99
N PHE A 157 5.92 14.07 7.90
CA PHE A 157 6.07 14.89 6.70
C PHE A 157 4.77 14.97 5.89
N ILE A 158 4.72 15.98 5.04
CA ILE A 158 3.75 16.09 3.95
C ILE A 158 4.53 16.18 2.64
N ALA A 159 4.14 15.39 1.65
CA ALA A 159 4.68 15.45 0.31
C ALA A 159 3.57 15.34 -0.72
N SER A 160 3.72 16.02 -1.84
CA SER A 160 2.87 15.85 -3.03
C SER A 160 3.47 14.82 -3.97
N PHE A 161 2.62 14.22 -4.78
CA PHE A 161 3.04 13.35 -5.89
C PHE A 161 2.15 13.59 -7.10
N THR A 162 2.75 13.41 -8.28
CA THR A 162 2.04 13.40 -9.56
C THR A 162 2.69 12.40 -10.50
N GLY A 163 1.93 11.86 -11.44
CA GLY A 163 2.46 10.92 -12.40
C GLY A 163 1.38 10.26 -13.24
N GLN A 164 1.71 9.11 -13.79
CA GLN A 164 0.84 8.34 -14.66
C GLN A 164 0.88 6.88 -14.25
N ASN A 165 -0.30 6.28 -14.12
CA ASN A 165 -0.47 4.85 -13.92
C ASN A 165 -1.09 4.20 -15.15
N SER A 166 -0.82 2.90 -15.32
CA SER A 166 -1.39 2.06 -16.37
C SER A 166 -1.63 0.65 -15.84
N PHE A 167 -2.61 -0.04 -16.41
CA PHE A 167 -2.79 -1.49 -16.23
C PHE A 167 -2.30 -2.22 -17.47
N LYS A 168 -1.63 -3.36 -17.25
CA LYS A 168 -1.13 -4.25 -18.30
C LYS A 168 -2.07 -5.44 -18.48
#